data_1f2404e1897476a2f203c4a5224d531a
#
_entry.id   1f2404e1897476a2f203c4a5224d531a
#
_cell.length_a   1.000
_cell.length_b   1.000
_cell.length_c   1.000
_cell.angle_alpha   90.00
_cell.angle_beta   90.00
_cell.angle_gamma   90.00
#
_symmetry.space_group_name_H-M   'P 1'
#
loop_
_entity.id
_entity.type
_entity.pdbx_description
1 polymer ?
#
loop_
_entity_poly.entity_id
_entity_poly.type
_entity_poly.pdbx_seq_one_letter_code
_entity_poly.pdbx_strand_id
1 'polypeptide(L)'
;MGQNNVLQSIRKIRGHKKEALRISDALLVEPFVLKVFFNNHENRIIDFRPFFNTLKGDYKKYNTPASFKKFIIENGELWWGKNADIQFHPVDVYYNSLLHPLHDELMEDLIIL
;
A
#
# COMPACT_ATOMS: atom_id res chain seq x y z
N MET A 1 17.22 -5.44 -32.61
CA MET A 1 16.39 -5.31 -32.71
C MET A 1 16.04 -5.38 -32.65
N GLY A 2 16.37 -5.31 -32.39
CA GLY A 2 15.43 -5.29 -32.33
C GLY A 2 15.33 -5.28 -31.93
N GLN A 3 15.14 -5.15 -31.60
CA GLN A 3 14.31 -5.13 -31.45
C GLN A 3 14.08 -5.15 -30.91
N ASN A 4 14.48 -4.97 -30.60
CA ASN A 4 13.71 -5.03 -30.36
C ASN A 4 13.58 -4.82 -29.81
N ASN A 5 13.81 -4.53 -29.45
CA ASN A 5 13.06 -4.42 -29.21
C ASN A 5 12.57 -4.10 -28.87
N VAL A 6 12.74 -3.48 -28.81
CA VAL A 6 11.77 -3.37 -28.74
C VAL A 6 11.42 -3.69 -28.64
N LEU A 7 11.45 -3.81 -28.40
CA LEU A 7 10.61 -4.38 -28.36
C LEU A 7 10.81 -4.66 -27.82
N GLN A 8 11.08 -4.75 -27.43
CA GLN A 8 10.70 -5.17 -27.04
C GLN A 8 10.58 -4.83 -26.32
N SER A 9 10.85 -4.21 -26.12
CA SER A 9 10.25 -4.13 -25.71
C SER A 9 9.66 -4.09 -25.44
N ILE A 10 9.45 -4.13 -25.33
CA ILE A 10 8.49 -4.52 -25.25
C ILE A 10 8.38 -5.20 -25.07
N ARG A 11 8.60 -5.44 -24.86
CA ARG A 11 8.14 -6.33 -24.72
C ARG A 11 8.11 -6.61 -24.06
N LYS A 12 8.39 -6.53 -23.68
CA LYS A 12 8.05 -6.93 -23.17
C LYS A 12 7.46 -6.91 -22.81
N ILE A 13 7.20 -6.54 -22.76
CA ILE A 13 6.41 -6.66 -22.45
C ILE A 13 6.10 -7.44 -22.80
N ARG A 14 6.09 -7.97 -23.39
CA ARG A 14 5.58 -8.83 -23.57
C ARG A 14 5.46 -9.89 -23.08
N GLY A 15 5.14 -10.05 -23.66
CA GLY A 15 4.69 -10.83 -22.58
C GLY A 15 5.10 -10.44 -21.27
N HIS A 16 5.54 -9.53 -21.38
CA HIS A 16 5.87 -9.09 -20.23
C HIS A 16 4.81 -8.97 -19.22
N LYS A 17 5.11 -9.36 -18.07
CA LYS A 17 4.18 -9.41 -17.05
C LYS A 17 3.96 -8.08 -16.43
N LYS A 18 2.72 -7.77 -16.11
CA LYS A 18 2.36 -6.59 -15.34
C LYS A 18 2.31 -7.00 -13.90
N GLU A 19 2.91 -6.20 -13.05
CA GLU A 19 2.91 -6.48 -11.63
C GLU A 19 1.87 -5.65 -10.91
N ALA A 20 1.23 -6.24 -9.90
CA ALA A 20 0.29 -5.51 -9.07
C ALA A 20 1.03 -4.47 -8.22
N LEU A 21 0.35 -3.42 -7.86
CA LEU A 21 0.88 -2.42 -6.95
C LEU A 21 1.12 -3.04 -5.58
N ARG A 22 2.26 -2.72 -4.98
CA ARG A 22 2.63 -3.24 -3.67
C ARG A 22 3.36 -2.16 -2.90
N ILE A 23 3.24 -2.22 -1.58
CA ILE A 23 4.04 -1.36 -0.70
C ILE A 23 5.37 -2.07 -0.50
N SER A 24 6.45 -1.33 -0.75
CA SER A 24 7.81 -1.87 -0.62
C SER A 24 8.49 -1.46 0.69
N ASP A 25 8.09 -0.32 1.25
CA ASP A 25 8.68 0.15 2.49
C ASP A 25 7.81 1.26 3.08
N ALA A 26 8.06 1.61 4.33
CA ALA A 26 7.35 2.71 4.97
C ALA A 26 8.21 3.27 6.10
N LEU A 27 8.15 4.58 6.30
CA LEU A 27 8.89 5.27 7.35
C LEU A 27 7.92 6.09 8.18
N LEU A 28 8.09 6.04 9.49
CA LEU A 28 7.30 6.86 10.40
C LEU A 28 7.79 8.29 10.32
N VAL A 29 6.92 9.22 9.94
CA VAL A 29 7.23 10.64 9.84
C VAL A 29 6.89 11.34 11.16
N GLU A 30 5.72 11.05 11.68
CA GLU A 30 5.25 11.54 12.96
C GLU A 30 4.13 10.59 13.40
N PRO A 31 3.61 10.70 14.63
CA PRO A 31 2.56 9.78 15.07
C PRO A 31 1.40 9.74 14.06
N PHE A 32 1.06 8.54 13.63
CA PHE A 32 -0.01 8.24 12.69
C PHE A 32 0.24 8.71 11.26
N VAL A 33 1.46 9.14 10.93
CA VAL A 33 1.80 9.56 9.57
C VAL A 33 2.98 8.76 9.06
N LEU A 34 2.79 8.11 7.92
CA LEU A 34 3.84 7.32 7.29
C LEU A 34 4.18 7.90 5.92
N LYS A 35 5.46 7.80 5.56
CA LYS A 35 5.89 7.95 4.18
C LYS A 35 5.93 6.54 3.62
N VAL A 36 5.05 6.25 2.67
CA VAL A 36 4.89 4.91 2.13
C VAL A 36 5.50 4.85 0.74
N PHE A 37 6.34 3.86 0.52
CA PHE A 37 7.02 3.64 -0.76
C PHE A 37 6.37 2.47 -1.49
N PHE A 38 6.20 2.62 -2.79
CA PHE A 38 5.54 1.61 -3.62
C PHE A 38 6.51 1.03 -4.63
N ASN A 39 6.18 -0.13 -5.15
CA ASN A 39 7.04 -0.82 -6.11
C ASN A 39 7.07 -0.18 -7.51
N ASN A 40 6.30 0.89 -7.72
CA ASN A 40 6.37 1.68 -8.95
C ASN A 40 7.31 2.88 -8.79
N HIS A 41 8.13 2.88 -7.73
CA HIS A 41 9.10 3.93 -7.41
C HIS A 41 8.49 5.25 -6.97
N GLU A 42 7.20 5.26 -6.67
CA GLU A 42 6.55 6.45 -6.11
C GLU A 42 6.43 6.31 -4.60
N ASN A 43 6.21 7.43 -3.95
CA ASN A 43 5.95 7.43 -2.53
C ASN A 43 4.86 8.45 -2.22
N ARG A 44 4.22 8.26 -1.06
CA ARG A 44 3.14 9.12 -0.60
C ARG A 44 3.29 9.31 0.89
N ILE A 45 2.96 10.50 1.35
CA ILE A 45 2.87 10.74 2.79
C ILE A 45 1.41 10.63 3.17
N ILE A 46 1.11 9.67 4.03
CA ILE A 46 -0.27 9.31 4.36
C ILE A 46 -0.53 9.57 5.83
N ASP A 47 -1.60 10.29 6.12
CA ASP A 47 -2.07 10.53 7.48
C ASP A 47 -3.14 9.50 7.80
N PHE A 48 -2.85 8.62 8.75
CA PHE A 48 -3.76 7.55 9.12
C PHE A 48 -4.72 7.94 10.25
N ARG A 49 -4.61 9.15 10.79
CA ARG A 49 -5.47 9.56 11.91
C ARG A 49 -6.97 9.45 11.59
N PRO A 50 -7.42 9.86 10.38
CA PRO A 50 -8.85 9.74 10.09
C PRO A 50 -9.38 8.33 10.26
N PHE A 51 -8.58 7.32 9.88
CA PHE A 51 -9.00 5.94 10.03
C PHE A 51 -8.90 5.50 11.49
N PHE A 52 -7.74 5.70 12.12
CA PHE A 52 -7.53 5.19 13.47
C PHE A 52 -8.50 5.82 14.48
N ASN A 53 -8.94 7.03 14.21
CA ASN A 53 -9.94 7.69 15.07
C ASN A 53 -11.32 7.07 14.97
N THR A 54 -11.58 6.23 13.97
CA THR A 54 -12.87 5.53 13.86
C THR A 54 -12.91 4.25 14.66
N LEU A 55 -11.77 3.78 15.16
CA LEU A 55 -11.69 2.48 15.82
C LEU A 55 -12.49 2.44 17.12
N LYS A 56 -13.19 1.32 17.35
CA LYS A 56 -14.05 1.13 18.50
C LYS A 56 -13.84 -0.25 19.10
N GLY A 57 -14.31 -0.41 20.31
CA GLY A 57 -14.23 -1.70 20.99
C GLY A 57 -12.79 -2.15 21.15
N ASP A 58 -12.54 -3.41 20.89
CA ASP A 58 -11.22 -4.00 21.06
C ASP A 58 -10.18 -3.42 20.12
N TYR A 59 -10.62 -2.82 19.01
CA TYR A 59 -9.69 -2.23 18.04
C TYR A 59 -9.14 -0.90 18.50
N LYS A 60 -9.77 -0.30 19.50
CA LYS A 60 -9.35 1.01 19.98
C LYS A 60 -7.93 1.00 20.52
N LYS A 61 -7.45 -0.16 20.93
CA LYS A 61 -6.09 -0.31 21.44
C LYS A 61 -5.04 0.04 20.39
N TYR A 62 -5.40 0.02 19.11
CA TYR A 62 -4.47 0.36 18.06
C TYR A 62 -4.33 1.87 17.84
N ASN A 63 -5.23 2.65 18.43
CA ASN A 63 -5.23 4.09 18.24
C ASN A 63 -4.33 4.78 19.28
N THR A 64 -3.06 4.38 19.31
CA THR A 64 -2.04 5.03 20.14
C THR A 64 -0.75 5.13 19.31
N PRO A 65 0.09 6.14 19.56
CA PRO A 65 1.36 6.25 18.85
C PRO A 65 2.23 5.00 19.02
N ALA A 66 2.23 4.42 20.22
CA ALA A 66 3.05 3.24 20.49
C ALA A 66 2.60 2.04 19.66
N SER A 67 1.30 1.85 19.50
CA SER A 67 0.78 0.76 18.68
C SER A 67 0.93 1.05 17.19
N PHE A 68 0.71 2.29 16.80
CA PHE A 68 0.80 2.66 15.39
C PHE A 68 2.17 2.35 14.80
N LYS A 69 3.23 2.66 15.53
CA LYS A 69 4.58 2.47 14.99
C LYS A 69 4.98 1.01 14.85
N LYS A 70 4.14 0.09 15.34
CA LYS A 70 4.42 -1.34 15.22
C LYS A 70 3.85 -1.94 13.93
N PHE A 71 3.59 -1.11 12.93
CA PHE A 71 3.14 -1.61 11.64
C PHE A 71 4.15 -2.56 11.02
N ILE A 72 3.64 -3.47 10.22
CA ILE A 72 4.50 -4.35 9.42
C ILE A 72 4.03 -4.31 7.97
N ILE A 73 4.95 -4.66 7.08
CA ILE A 73 4.63 -4.78 5.66
C ILE A 73 4.68 -6.27 5.35
N GLU A 74 3.56 -6.78 4.87
CA GLU A 74 3.43 -8.20 4.57
C GLU A 74 2.70 -8.33 3.25
N ASN A 75 3.30 -9.06 2.31
CA ASN A 75 2.72 -9.25 0.98
C ASN A 75 2.39 -7.93 0.26
N GLY A 76 3.16 -6.88 0.55
CA GLY A 76 2.93 -5.58 -0.09
C GLY A 76 1.80 -4.78 0.53
N GLU A 77 1.32 -5.19 1.71
CA GLU A 77 0.25 -4.51 2.44
C GLU A 77 0.76 -3.99 3.78
N LEU A 78 0.02 -3.09 4.39
CA LEU A 78 0.31 -2.62 5.73
C LEU A 78 -0.61 -3.33 6.71
N TRP A 79 -0.01 -3.90 7.76
CA TRP A 79 -0.74 -4.66 8.76
C TRP A 79 -0.43 -4.14 10.16
N TRP A 80 -1.43 -4.17 11.04
CA TRP A 80 -1.27 -3.94 12.47
C TRP A 80 -1.89 -5.10 13.21
N GLY A 81 -1.23 -5.53 14.28
CA GLY A 81 -1.74 -6.60 15.12
C GLY A 81 -1.20 -7.96 14.70
N LYS A 82 -1.11 -8.85 15.70
CA LYS A 82 -0.53 -10.17 15.55
C LYS A 82 -1.22 -11.00 14.48
N ASN A 83 -2.54 -10.81 14.35
CA ASN A 83 -3.32 -11.55 13.37
C ASN A 83 -3.79 -10.64 12.24
N ALA A 84 -3.04 -9.57 11.98
CA ALA A 84 -3.39 -8.60 10.96
C ALA A 84 -4.81 -8.05 11.20
N ASP A 85 -5.07 -7.64 12.44
CA ASP A 85 -6.39 -7.12 12.82
C ASP A 85 -6.78 -5.91 11.99
N ILE A 86 -5.77 -5.12 11.57
CA ILE A 86 -5.97 -3.99 10.67
C ILE A 86 -5.06 -4.21 9.48
N GLN A 87 -5.62 -4.15 8.28
CA GLN A 87 -4.88 -4.33 7.04
C GLN A 87 -5.27 -3.26 6.05
N PHE A 88 -4.27 -2.74 5.32
CA PHE A 88 -4.53 -1.81 4.23
C PHE A 88 -3.94 -2.36 2.95
N HIS A 89 -4.79 -2.47 1.94
CA HIS A 89 -4.39 -2.87 0.60
C HIS A 89 -3.62 -1.71 -0.04
N PRO A 90 -2.56 -1.97 -0.81
CA PRO A 90 -1.75 -0.89 -1.38
C PRO A 90 -2.53 0.11 -2.22
N VAL A 91 -3.58 -0.33 -2.93
CA VAL A 91 -4.40 0.57 -3.73
C VAL A 91 -5.05 1.64 -2.83
N ASP A 92 -5.56 1.22 -1.67
CA ASP A 92 -6.25 2.14 -0.77
C ASP A 92 -5.29 3.13 -0.13
N VAL A 93 -4.06 2.72 0.11
CA VAL A 93 -3.02 3.61 0.64
C VAL A 93 -2.57 4.58 -0.45
N TYR A 94 -2.34 4.05 -1.65
CA TYR A 94 -1.86 4.84 -2.79
C TYR A 94 -2.80 6.01 -3.11
N TYR A 95 -4.11 5.77 -3.07
CA TYR A 95 -5.11 6.79 -3.35
C TYR A 95 -5.60 7.50 -2.09
N ASN A 96 -4.99 7.18 -0.93
CA ASN A 96 -5.39 7.74 0.36
C ASN A 96 -6.89 7.54 0.61
N SER A 97 -7.37 6.35 0.26
CA SER A 97 -8.78 5.99 0.41
C SER A 97 -8.96 5.01 1.55
N LEU A 98 -8.56 5.44 2.74
CA LEU A 98 -8.51 4.56 3.91
C LEU A 98 -9.90 4.25 4.47
N LEU A 99 -10.83 5.21 4.35
CA LEU A 99 -12.18 5.06 4.89
C LEU A 99 -13.16 4.47 3.87
N HIS A 100 -12.81 4.52 2.59
CA HIS A 100 -13.66 4.04 1.51
C HIS A 100 -12.82 3.21 0.55
N PRO A 101 -12.55 1.96 0.93
CA PRO A 101 -11.63 1.12 0.14
C PRO A 101 -12.03 1.00 -1.32
N LEU A 102 -11.04 1.14 -2.18
CA LEU A 102 -11.22 1.07 -3.62
C LEU A 102 -10.64 -0.21 -4.23
N HIS A 103 -9.95 -1.01 -3.42
CA HIS A 103 -9.19 -2.12 -3.96
C HIS A 103 -10.03 -3.14 -4.73
N ASP A 104 -11.30 -3.33 -4.33
CA ASP A 104 -12.16 -4.27 -5.04
C ASP A 104 -12.54 -3.76 -6.43
N GLU A 105 -12.53 -2.43 -6.61
CA GLU A 105 -12.93 -1.82 -7.86
C GLU A 105 -11.76 -1.60 -8.80
N LEU A 106 -10.58 -1.29 -8.25
CA LEU A 106 -9.43 -0.89 -9.05
C LEU A 106 -8.33 -1.94 -9.12
N MET A 107 -8.46 -3.02 -8.37
CA MET A 107 -7.40 -3.99 -8.24
C MET A 107 -6.94 -4.57 -9.58
N GLU A 108 -7.86 -4.82 -10.49
CA GLU A 108 -7.53 -5.38 -11.79
C GLU A 108 -7.00 -4.36 -12.76
N ASP A 109 -7.33 -3.09 -12.54
CA ASP A 109 -6.93 -2.04 -13.45
C ASP A 109 -5.63 -1.37 -13.05
N LEU A 110 -5.30 -1.41 -11.77
CA LEU A 110 -4.11 -0.74 -11.27
C LEU A 110 -2.95 -1.72 -11.25
N ILE A 111 -2.23 -1.76 -12.34
CA ILE A 111 -1.06 -2.62 -12.47
C ILE A 111 0.13 -1.80 -12.86
N ILE A 112 1.30 -2.31 -12.55
CA ILE A 112 2.58 -1.66 -12.83
C ILE A 112 3.18 -2.30 -14.05
N LEU A 113 3.56 -1.48 -14.98
CA LEU A 113 4.14 -1.97 -16.24
C LEU A 113 5.65 -1.88 -16.22
#